data_e081389e9842c8c9c006c79548d3be0b
#
_entry.id   e081389e9842c8c9c006c79548d3be0b
#
_cell.length_a   1.000
_cell.length_b   1.000
_cell.length_c   1.000
_cell.angle_alpha   90.00
_cell.angle_beta   90.00
_cell.angle_gamma   90.00
#
_symmetry.space_group_name_H-M   'P 1'
#
loop_
_entity.id
_entity.type
_entity.pdbx_description
1 polymer ?
#
loop_
_entity_poly.entity_id
_entity_poly.type
_entity_poly.pdbx_seq_one_letter_code
_entity_poly.pdbx_strand_id
1 'polypeptide(L)'
;MVKTLYDADGNPIDRTRLVEELAAPTVTGVRQILSGHPAQNLTPQRLAALLLAAEQGDALGYLELAEEMEEKDLHYRSVLSTRKLQVAGLPVTVEAATDAAEDVKAADLVRDFLRTGVLAEAMQDILDAVGKGYSVCEIMWDTEGKSWYPSSILWRDPRWFEFDRLDGTTLRLKGEHGLPVPLEPAKFITHMHKSKSGLPIRGGLARPVAW
;
A
#
# COMPACT_ATOMS: atom_id res chain seq x y z
N MET A 1 33.25 1.70 6.74
CA MET A 1 32.77 1.60 5.34
C MET A 1 31.27 1.41 5.40
N VAL A 2 30.52 2.29 4.77
CA VAL A 2 29.07 2.12 4.60
C VAL A 2 28.90 0.97 3.61
N LYS A 3 28.23 -0.13 4.01
CA LYS A 3 27.93 -1.22 3.08
C LYS A 3 26.84 -0.73 2.12
N THR A 4 27.09 -0.80 0.82
CA THR A 4 26.09 -0.56 -0.20
C THR A 4 25.11 -1.75 -0.19
N LEU A 5 23.81 -1.47 -0.11
CA LEU A 5 22.75 -2.45 -0.32
C LEU A 5 22.35 -2.43 -1.78
N TYR A 6 21.89 -3.59 -2.27
CA TYR A 6 21.46 -3.77 -3.63
C TYR A 6 20.02 -4.25 -3.65
N ASP A 7 19.27 -3.86 -4.68
CA ASP A 7 17.93 -4.36 -4.93
C ASP A 7 17.95 -5.79 -5.49
N ALA A 8 16.77 -6.36 -5.79
CA ALA A 8 16.63 -7.70 -6.33
C ALA A 8 17.26 -7.83 -7.75
N ASP A 9 17.43 -6.73 -8.46
CA ASP A 9 17.98 -6.67 -9.80
C ASP A 9 19.50 -6.39 -9.79
N GLY A 10 20.09 -6.21 -8.60
CA GLY A 10 21.53 -5.95 -8.41
C GLY A 10 21.92 -4.48 -8.56
N ASN A 11 20.97 -3.54 -8.57
CA ASN A 11 21.26 -2.11 -8.59
C ASN A 11 21.51 -1.61 -7.16
N PRO A 12 22.43 -0.65 -6.95
CA PRO A 12 22.66 -0.08 -5.65
C PRO A 12 21.45 0.75 -5.19
N ILE A 13 21.00 0.51 -3.95
CA ILE A 13 19.91 1.27 -3.34
C ILE A 13 20.45 2.63 -2.86
N ASP A 14 19.77 3.70 -3.27
CA ASP A 14 20.11 5.06 -2.83
C ASP A 14 19.61 5.29 -1.39
N ARG A 15 20.55 5.40 -0.46
CA ARG A 15 20.27 5.65 0.95
C ARG A 15 19.49 6.93 1.19
N THR A 16 19.73 7.98 0.41
CA THR A 16 19.03 9.27 0.55
C THR A 16 17.54 9.09 0.31
N ARG A 17 17.19 8.32 -0.72
CA ARG A 17 15.80 8.03 -1.05
C ARG A 17 15.08 7.21 0.02
N LEU A 18 15.80 6.37 0.76
CA LEU A 18 15.21 5.56 1.83
C LEU A 18 14.77 6.40 3.04
N VAL A 19 15.47 7.47 3.37
CA VAL A 19 15.16 8.33 4.52
C VAL A 19 14.20 9.48 4.17
N GLU A 20 14.09 9.86 2.89
CA GLU A 20 13.17 10.89 2.44
C GLU A 20 11.73 10.37 2.37
N GLU A 21 10.75 11.25 2.58
CA GLU A 21 9.34 11.00 2.33
C GLU A 21 9.03 11.26 0.85
N LEU A 22 8.81 10.19 0.05
CA LEU A 22 8.62 10.30 -1.39
C LEU A 22 7.16 10.50 -1.79
N ALA A 23 6.24 9.87 -1.06
CA ALA A 23 4.82 9.94 -1.33
C ALA A 23 4.12 10.94 -0.38
N ALA A 24 4.62 12.17 -0.32
CA ALA A 24 3.98 13.27 0.37
C ALA A 24 2.93 13.96 -0.51
N PRO A 25 1.95 14.69 0.08
CA PRO A 25 1.06 15.59 -0.65
C PRO A 25 1.87 16.62 -1.46
N THR A 26 1.34 17.06 -2.62
CA THR A 26 2.01 18.02 -3.49
C THR A 26 1.32 19.37 -3.48
N VAL A 27 2.11 20.43 -3.57
CA VAL A 27 1.60 21.81 -3.73
C VAL A 27 0.84 21.97 -5.07
N THR A 28 1.22 21.19 -6.08
CA THR A 28 0.54 21.17 -7.39
C THR A 28 -0.85 20.55 -7.34
N GLY A 29 -1.23 19.92 -6.23
CA GLY A 29 -2.51 19.24 -6.07
C GLY A 29 -2.64 17.90 -6.80
N VAL A 30 -1.55 17.36 -7.36
CA VAL A 30 -1.54 16.03 -7.99
C VAL A 30 -1.78 14.94 -6.93
N ARG A 31 -1.16 15.08 -5.76
CA ARG A 31 -1.41 14.26 -4.57
C ARG A 31 -2.14 15.11 -3.54
N GLN A 32 -3.48 15.00 -3.53
CA GLN A 32 -4.36 15.77 -2.65
C GLN A 32 -4.71 14.98 -1.39
N ILE A 33 -4.92 15.70 -0.29
CA ILE A 33 -5.45 15.13 0.96
C ILE A 33 -6.98 15.09 0.91
N LEU A 34 -7.59 16.08 0.23
CA LEU A 34 -9.04 16.21 0.17
C LEU A 34 -9.66 15.11 -0.70
N SER A 35 -10.77 14.56 -0.24
CA SER A 35 -11.54 13.52 -0.92
C SER A 35 -12.83 14.10 -1.51
N GLY A 36 -13.25 13.57 -2.65
CA GLY A 36 -14.58 13.80 -3.20
C GLY A 36 -15.65 12.99 -2.45
N HIS A 37 -16.92 13.24 -2.81
CA HIS A 37 -18.07 12.52 -2.25
C HIS A 37 -18.92 11.92 -3.39
N PRO A 38 -18.39 10.89 -4.11
CA PRO A 38 -19.08 10.33 -5.28
C PRO A 38 -20.37 9.57 -4.95
N ALA A 39 -20.56 9.13 -3.70
CA ALA A 39 -21.80 8.48 -3.26
C ALA A 39 -22.98 9.46 -3.23
N GLN A 40 -22.72 10.76 -3.20
CA GLN A 40 -23.78 11.77 -3.26
C GLN A 40 -24.46 11.73 -4.65
N ASN A 41 -25.77 11.42 -4.68
CA ASN A 41 -26.53 11.21 -5.91
C ASN A 41 -25.98 10.08 -6.81
N LEU A 42 -25.47 9.01 -6.21
CA LEU A 42 -25.00 7.84 -6.94
C LEU A 42 -26.19 7.15 -7.63
N THR A 43 -26.10 7.00 -8.94
CA THR A 43 -27.04 6.22 -9.74
C THR A 43 -26.35 4.96 -10.28
N PRO A 44 -27.10 3.91 -10.70
CA PRO A 44 -26.48 2.73 -11.32
C PRO A 44 -25.60 3.07 -12.52
N GLN A 45 -25.98 4.04 -13.35
CA GLN A 45 -25.20 4.49 -14.49
C GLN A 45 -23.90 5.18 -14.06
N ARG A 46 -23.96 6.03 -13.04
CA ARG A 46 -22.77 6.68 -12.48
C ARG A 46 -21.82 5.68 -11.83
N LEU A 47 -22.37 4.70 -11.09
CA LEU A 47 -21.59 3.62 -10.53
C LEU A 47 -20.86 2.82 -11.63
N ALA A 48 -21.57 2.40 -12.67
CA ALA A 48 -20.98 1.69 -13.80
C ALA A 48 -19.87 2.50 -14.46
N ALA A 49 -20.04 3.81 -14.62
CA ALA A 49 -18.99 4.70 -15.16
C ALA A 49 -17.75 4.78 -14.27
N LEU A 50 -17.92 4.92 -12.95
CA LEU A 50 -16.80 4.92 -11.98
C LEU A 50 -16.01 3.61 -12.02
N LEU A 51 -16.72 2.48 -12.05
CA LEU A 51 -16.07 1.16 -12.09
C LEU A 51 -15.33 0.93 -13.41
N LEU A 52 -15.88 1.41 -14.55
CA LEU A 52 -15.22 1.34 -15.84
C LEU A 52 -14.00 2.24 -15.92
N ALA A 53 -14.08 3.48 -15.42
CA ALA A 53 -12.96 4.41 -15.38
C ALA A 53 -11.79 3.83 -14.58
N ALA A 54 -12.06 3.19 -13.44
CA ALA A 54 -11.05 2.52 -12.64
C ALA A 54 -10.32 1.40 -13.41
N GLU A 55 -11.04 0.64 -14.24
CA GLU A 55 -10.43 -0.40 -15.10
C GLU A 55 -9.58 0.20 -16.22
N GLN A 56 -9.85 1.43 -16.62
CA GLN A 56 -9.13 2.16 -17.66
C GLN A 56 -7.98 3.01 -17.12
N GLY A 57 -7.66 2.88 -15.82
CA GLY A 57 -6.54 3.55 -15.16
C GLY A 57 -6.91 4.83 -14.41
N ASP A 58 -8.16 5.29 -14.45
CA ASP A 58 -8.65 6.37 -13.59
C ASP A 58 -9.41 5.81 -12.38
N ALA A 59 -8.68 5.46 -11.34
CA ALA A 59 -9.23 4.87 -10.14
C ALA A 59 -9.71 5.89 -9.10
N LEU A 60 -9.53 7.21 -9.32
CA LEU A 60 -9.81 8.24 -8.33
C LEU A 60 -11.23 8.12 -7.77
N GLY A 61 -12.24 8.22 -8.62
CA GLY A 61 -13.63 8.21 -8.17
C GLY A 61 -14.07 6.88 -7.54
N TYR A 62 -13.48 5.75 -7.96
CA TYR A 62 -13.73 4.46 -7.32
C TYR A 62 -13.13 4.39 -5.91
N LEU A 63 -11.90 4.88 -5.72
CA LEU A 63 -11.23 4.87 -4.42
C LEU A 63 -11.94 5.80 -3.43
N GLU A 64 -12.39 6.98 -3.89
CA GLU A 64 -13.22 7.88 -3.09
C GLU A 64 -14.56 7.24 -2.70
N LEU A 65 -15.21 6.52 -3.63
CA LEU A 65 -16.44 5.79 -3.33
C LEU A 65 -16.20 4.68 -2.30
N ALA A 66 -15.12 3.92 -2.43
CA ALA A 66 -14.77 2.84 -1.49
C ALA A 66 -14.55 3.37 -0.07
N GLU A 67 -13.91 4.54 0.06
CA GLU A 67 -13.69 5.22 1.33
C GLU A 67 -15.01 5.73 1.92
N GLU A 68 -15.85 6.40 1.13
CA GLU A 68 -17.19 6.83 1.56
C GLU A 68 -18.08 5.67 2.01
N MET A 69 -17.99 4.51 1.35
CA MET A 69 -18.73 3.31 1.76
C MET A 69 -18.27 2.80 3.13
N GLU A 70 -16.94 2.78 3.38
CA GLU A 70 -16.42 2.39 4.69
C GLU A 70 -16.82 3.37 5.81
N GLU A 71 -16.99 4.65 5.49
CA GLU A 71 -17.43 5.66 6.45
C GLU A 71 -18.94 5.62 6.72
N LYS A 72 -19.77 5.38 5.71
CA LYS A 72 -21.22 5.59 5.76
C LYS A 72 -22.03 4.30 5.89
N ASP A 73 -21.54 3.16 5.41
CA ASP A 73 -22.20 1.87 5.54
C ASP A 73 -21.67 1.11 6.77
N LEU A 74 -22.43 1.16 7.86
CA LEU A 74 -22.06 0.53 9.13
C LEU A 74 -21.92 -1.00 9.02
N HIS A 75 -22.70 -1.65 8.16
CA HIS A 75 -22.61 -3.10 7.99
C HIS A 75 -21.35 -3.46 7.22
N TYR A 76 -21.08 -2.80 6.10
CA TYR A 76 -19.85 -2.98 5.34
C TYR A 76 -18.61 -2.73 6.21
N ARG A 77 -18.58 -1.60 6.93
CA ARG A 77 -17.50 -1.27 7.85
C ARG A 77 -17.28 -2.35 8.90
N SER A 78 -18.35 -2.85 9.53
CA SER A 78 -18.26 -3.88 10.55
C SER A 78 -17.65 -5.18 10.03
N VAL A 79 -18.14 -5.68 8.87
CA VAL A 79 -17.64 -6.90 8.25
C VAL A 79 -16.18 -6.75 7.81
N LEU A 80 -15.85 -5.62 7.17
CA LEU A 80 -14.50 -5.32 6.69
C LEU A 80 -13.51 -5.22 7.87
N SER A 81 -13.86 -4.46 8.92
CA SER A 81 -13.04 -4.31 10.12
C SER A 81 -12.80 -5.64 10.83
N THR A 82 -13.82 -6.49 10.94
CA THR A 82 -13.68 -7.83 11.52
C THR A 82 -12.65 -8.65 10.76
N ARG A 83 -12.67 -8.64 9.43
CA ARG A 83 -11.69 -9.35 8.58
C ARG A 83 -10.28 -8.79 8.75
N LYS A 84 -10.13 -7.48 8.71
CA LYS A 84 -8.83 -6.81 8.94
C LYS A 84 -8.26 -7.18 10.32
N LEU A 85 -9.07 -7.10 11.38
CA LEU A 85 -8.66 -7.42 12.75
C LEU A 85 -8.28 -8.89 12.94
N GLN A 86 -9.00 -9.82 12.32
CA GLN A 86 -8.65 -11.25 12.37
C GLN A 86 -7.26 -11.52 11.79
N VAL A 87 -6.89 -10.87 10.69
CA VAL A 87 -5.55 -11.03 10.10
C VAL A 87 -4.51 -10.29 10.92
N ALA A 88 -4.78 -9.04 11.33
CA ALA A 88 -3.85 -8.23 12.12
C ALA A 88 -3.54 -8.85 13.50
N GLY A 89 -4.46 -9.64 14.05
CA GLY A 89 -4.28 -10.33 15.33
C GLY A 89 -3.51 -11.65 15.25
N LEU A 90 -3.13 -12.12 14.05
CA LEU A 90 -2.35 -13.35 13.92
C LEU A 90 -0.89 -13.10 14.35
N PRO A 91 -0.31 -14.01 15.17
CA PRO A 91 1.09 -13.89 15.54
C PRO A 91 2.00 -14.10 14.32
N VAL A 92 2.92 -13.18 14.10
CA VAL A 92 3.95 -13.32 13.08
C VAL A 92 5.15 -14.06 13.69
N THR A 93 5.50 -15.21 13.12
CA THR A 93 6.66 -16.00 13.51
C THR A 93 7.73 -15.94 12.43
N VAL A 94 9.01 -15.98 12.86
CA VAL A 94 10.16 -15.97 11.95
C VAL A 94 11.04 -17.19 12.27
N GLU A 95 11.25 -18.02 11.27
CA GLU A 95 12.14 -19.16 11.32
C GLU A 95 13.37 -18.90 10.44
N ALA A 96 14.55 -19.37 10.87
CA ALA A 96 15.74 -19.31 10.04
C ALA A 96 15.60 -20.30 8.86
N ALA A 97 16.11 -19.96 7.69
CA ALA A 97 16.04 -20.82 6.51
C ALA A 97 16.84 -22.13 6.71
N THR A 98 17.98 -22.03 7.42
CA THR A 98 18.81 -23.18 7.84
C THR A 98 19.41 -22.93 9.21
N ASP A 99 20.09 -23.94 9.78
CA ASP A 99 20.86 -23.81 11.04
C ASP A 99 22.21 -23.07 10.84
N ALA A 100 22.52 -22.60 9.65
CA ALA A 100 23.73 -21.82 9.39
C ALA A 100 23.70 -20.48 10.17
N ALA A 101 24.84 -20.10 10.72
CA ALA A 101 24.94 -18.92 11.58
C ALA A 101 24.48 -17.62 10.90
N GLU A 102 24.61 -17.52 9.56
CA GLU A 102 24.17 -16.37 8.77
C GLU A 102 22.64 -16.32 8.68
N ASP A 103 21.98 -17.45 8.47
CA ASP A 103 20.52 -17.53 8.38
C ASP A 103 19.87 -17.27 9.74
N VAL A 104 20.44 -17.83 10.81
CA VAL A 104 19.99 -17.55 12.18
C VAL A 104 20.11 -16.07 12.51
N LYS A 105 21.23 -15.44 12.16
CA LYS A 105 21.44 -14.01 12.38
C LYS A 105 20.46 -13.15 11.57
N ALA A 106 20.16 -13.54 10.33
CA ALA A 106 19.17 -12.85 9.51
C ALA A 106 17.76 -12.94 10.12
N ALA A 107 17.38 -14.14 10.60
CA ALA A 107 16.11 -14.33 11.29
C ALA A 107 16.02 -13.52 12.59
N ASP A 108 17.10 -13.44 13.37
CA ASP A 108 17.15 -12.66 14.60
C ASP A 108 16.98 -11.16 14.31
N LEU A 109 17.58 -10.63 13.23
CA LEU A 109 17.40 -9.25 12.82
C LEU A 109 15.91 -8.95 12.53
N VAL A 110 15.21 -9.85 11.85
CA VAL A 110 13.77 -9.69 11.57
C VAL A 110 12.94 -9.83 12.85
N ARG A 111 13.29 -10.76 13.75
CA ARG A 111 12.62 -10.90 15.05
C ARG A 111 12.76 -9.63 15.90
N ASP A 112 13.94 -9.02 15.90
CA ASP A 112 14.19 -7.77 16.61
C ASP A 112 13.36 -6.62 16.02
N PHE A 113 13.25 -6.53 14.68
CA PHE A 113 12.36 -5.59 14.05
C PHE A 113 10.87 -5.83 14.44
N LEU A 114 10.40 -7.05 14.44
CA LEU A 114 9.02 -7.36 14.84
C LEU A 114 8.71 -6.94 16.29
N ARG A 115 9.68 -7.03 17.19
CA ARG A 115 9.53 -6.58 18.60
C ARG A 115 9.36 -5.08 18.74
N THR A 116 9.74 -4.27 17.75
CA THR A 116 9.53 -2.81 17.78
C THR A 116 8.05 -2.43 17.70
N GLY A 117 7.19 -3.31 17.19
CA GLY A 117 5.76 -3.04 16.98
C GLY A 117 5.44 -2.29 15.69
N VAL A 118 6.42 -1.74 14.98
CA VAL A 118 6.20 -0.93 13.75
C VAL A 118 5.37 -1.64 12.70
N LEU A 119 5.59 -2.95 12.48
CA LEU A 119 4.78 -3.72 11.53
C LEU A 119 3.36 -3.93 12.06
N ALA A 120 3.19 -4.20 13.35
CA ALA A 120 1.87 -4.44 13.95
C ALA A 120 0.99 -3.17 13.87
N GLU A 121 1.56 -1.99 14.10
CA GLU A 121 0.87 -0.71 13.95
C GLU A 121 0.43 -0.46 12.51
N ALA A 122 1.28 -0.78 11.53
CA ALA A 122 0.98 -0.59 10.11
C ALA A 122 0.03 -1.64 9.51
N MET A 123 -0.27 -2.73 10.22
CA MET A 123 -1.02 -3.85 9.66
C MET A 123 -2.42 -3.46 9.19
N GLN A 124 -3.12 -2.57 9.91
CA GLN A 124 -4.45 -2.09 9.49
C GLN A 124 -4.38 -1.32 8.16
N ASP A 125 -3.35 -0.52 7.97
CA ASP A 125 -3.12 0.28 6.78
C ASP A 125 -2.73 -0.60 5.59
N ILE A 126 -1.92 -1.63 5.82
CA ILE A 126 -1.58 -2.64 4.79
C ILE A 126 -2.84 -3.41 4.37
N LEU A 127 -3.73 -3.73 5.31
CA LEU A 127 -4.98 -4.45 5.05
C LEU A 127 -6.08 -3.57 4.44
N ASP A 128 -5.86 -2.27 4.23
CA ASP A 128 -6.78 -1.39 3.51
C ASP A 128 -7.06 -1.89 2.08
N ALA A 129 -6.13 -2.61 1.49
CA ALA A 129 -6.30 -3.31 0.22
C ALA A 129 -7.53 -4.23 0.16
N VAL A 130 -7.97 -4.79 1.29
CA VAL A 130 -9.13 -5.70 1.34
C VAL A 130 -10.39 -4.99 0.86
N GLY A 131 -10.58 -3.73 1.26
CA GLY A 131 -11.68 -2.89 0.80
C GLY A 131 -11.47 -2.36 -0.62
N LYS A 132 -10.33 -1.75 -0.86
CA LYS A 132 -10.03 -0.93 -2.05
C LYS A 132 -9.45 -1.71 -3.25
N GLY A 133 -8.87 -2.90 -3.00
CA GLY A 133 -8.18 -3.73 -4.01
C GLY A 133 -6.67 -3.66 -3.89
N TYR A 134 -6.12 -2.53 -3.48
CA TYR A 134 -4.71 -2.37 -3.16
C TYR A 134 -4.52 -1.32 -2.07
N SER A 135 -3.39 -1.40 -1.39
CA SER A 135 -2.92 -0.38 -0.45
C SER A 135 -1.42 -0.17 -0.63
N VAL A 136 -0.95 1.00 -0.19
CA VAL A 136 0.46 1.36 -0.24
C VAL A 136 0.86 1.95 1.09
N CYS A 137 1.97 1.44 1.63
CA CYS A 137 2.62 2.03 2.78
C CYS A 137 4.06 2.38 2.42
N GLU A 138 4.53 3.52 2.86
CA GLU A 138 5.91 3.98 2.66
C GLU A 138 6.74 3.66 3.91
N ILE A 139 7.89 3.02 3.70
CA ILE A 139 8.83 2.68 4.76
C ILE A 139 9.77 3.86 4.96
N MET A 140 9.84 4.36 6.19
CA MET A 140 10.86 5.30 6.61
C MET A 140 11.98 4.51 7.28
N TRP A 141 13.18 4.60 6.72
CA TRP A 141 14.32 3.83 7.19
C TRP A 141 15.18 4.63 8.16
N ASP A 142 15.59 3.99 9.26
CA ASP A 142 16.74 4.44 10.04
C ASP A 142 18.00 3.81 9.45
N THR A 143 18.92 4.65 9.03
CA THR A 143 20.18 4.26 8.39
C THR A 143 21.41 4.76 9.14
N GLU A 144 21.24 5.33 10.35
CA GLU A 144 22.36 5.91 11.12
C GLU A 144 23.20 4.85 11.83
N GLY A 145 22.60 3.70 12.16
CA GLY A 145 23.24 2.62 12.86
C GLY A 145 24.12 1.70 12.00
N LYS A 146 24.60 0.62 12.60
CA LYS A 146 25.33 -0.45 11.91
C LYS A 146 24.42 -1.32 11.03
N SER A 147 23.15 -1.38 11.37
CA SER A 147 22.10 -2.09 10.63
C SER A 147 21.01 -1.09 10.28
N TRP A 148 20.47 -1.22 9.08
CA TRP A 148 19.34 -0.42 8.64
C TRP A 148 18.06 -1.17 8.97
N TYR A 149 17.07 -0.45 9.47
CA TYR A 149 15.78 -1.03 9.80
C TYR A 149 14.64 0.00 9.59
N PRO A 150 13.42 -0.44 9.33
CA PRO A 150 12.27 0.44 9.26
C PRO A 150 12.03 1.12 10.61
N SER A 151 12.06 2.45 10.64
CA SER A 151 11.71 3.25 11.83
C SER A 151 10.22 3.50 11.95
N SER A 152 9.55 3.62 10.81
CA SER A 152 8.08 3.71 10.71
C SER A 152 7.60 3.24 9.35
N ILE A 153 6.33 2.87 9.29
CA ILE A 153 5.63 2.48 8.06
C ILE A 153 4.40 3.37 7.98
N LEU A 154 4.34 4.24 6.99
CA LEU A 154 3.32 5.28 6.86
C LEU A 154 2.32 4.91 5.77
N TRP A 155 1.04 4.92 6.10
CA TRP A 155 -0.01 4.79 5.10
C TRP A 155 0.09 5.89 4.04
N ARG A 156 -0.10 5.50 2.79
CA ARG A 156 -0.15 6.44 1.67
C ARG A 156 -1.47 6.28 0.95
N ASP A 157 -2.10 7.41 0.67
CA ASP A 157 -3.38 7.43 0.00
C ASP A 157 -3.29 6.70 -1.35
N PRO A 158 -4.08 5.63 -1.57
CA PRO A 158 -4.06 4.90 -2.83
C PRO A 158 -4.33 5.78 -4.06
N ARG A 159 -5.04 6.89 -3.90
CA ARG A 159 -5.33 7.85 -4.98
C ARG A 159 -4.08 8.52 -5.55
N TRP A 160 -2.97 8.52 -4.81
CA TRP A 160 -1.68 9.07 -5.24
C TRP A 160 -0.89 8.14 -6.16
N PHE A 161 -1.42 6.93 -6.39
CA PHE A 161 -0.79 5.91 -7.23
C PHE A 161 -1.68 5.57 -8.40
N GLU A 162 -1.08 4.99 -9.43
CA GLU A 162 -1.79 4.46 -10.59
C GLU A 162 -1.12 3.20 -11.11
N PHE A 163 -1.89 2.34 -11.72
CA PHE A 163 -1.36 1.18 -12.41
C PHE A 163 -0.85 1.58 -13.81
N ASP A 164 0.29 0.99 -14.20
CA ASP A 164 0.80 1.13 -15.56
C ASP A 164 -0.28 0.70 -16.57
N ARG A 165 -0.48 1.52 -17.59
CA ARG A 165 -1.56 1.30 -18.58
C ARG A 165 -1.29 0.16 -19.54
N LEU A 166 -0.03 -0.29 -19.66
CA LEU A 166 0.33 -1.38 -20.55
C LEU A 166 0.06 -2.75 -19.93
N ASP A 167 0.39 -2.92 -18.63
CA ASP A 167 0.24 -4.20 -17.94
C ASP A 167 -0.91 -4.25 -16.95
N GLY A 168 -1.41 -3.09 -16.51
CA GLY A 168 -2.49 -2.96 -15.53
C GLY A 168 -2.18 -3.46 -14.12
N THR A 169 -0.92 -3.81 -13.84
CA THR A 169 -0.49 -4.49 -12.61
C THR A 169 0.70 -3.81 -11.92
N THR A 170 1.59 -3.17 -12.65
CA THR A 170 2.72 -2.43 -12.09
C THR A 170 2.25 -1.11 -11.51
N LEU A 171 2.44 -0.93 -10.21
CA LEU A 171 2.03 0.29 -9.51
C LEU A 171 3.12 1.36 -9.64
N ARG A 172 2.68 2.60 -9.88
CA ARG A 172 3.53 3.79 -10.02
C ARG A 172 3.02 4.91 -9.13
N LEU A 173 3.90 5.75 -8.63
CA LEU A 173 3.55 6.97 -7.89
C LEU A 173 3.26 8.10 -8.90
N LYS A 174 2.19 8.87 -8.69
CA LYS A 174 1.93 10.11 -9.44
C LYS A 174 2.97 11.15 -9.04
N GLY A 175 3.89 11.47 -9.93
CA GLY A 175 4.91 12.49 -9.71
C GLY A 175 4.31 13.89 -9.60
N GLU A 176 5.10 14.88 -9.17
CA GLU A 176 4.66 16.27 -8.94
C GLU A 176 4.03 16.94 -10.17
N HIS A 177 4.42 16.51 -11.37
CA HIS A 177 3.88 17.03 -12.64
C HIS A 177 2.80 16.11 -13.24
N GLY A 178 2.26 15.17 -12.47
CA GLY A 178 1.25 14.23 -12.92
C GLY A 178 1.76 13.05 -13.76
N LEU A 179 3.06 13.01 -14.08
CA LEU A 179 3.65 11.87 -14.76
C LEU A 179 3.94 10.74 -13.77
N PRO A 180 3.59 9.48 -14.10
CA PRO A 180 3.84 8.36 -13.21
C PRO A 180 5.35 8.06 -13.12
N VAL A 181 5.84 7.86 -11.90
CA VAL A 181 7.22 7.47 -11.61
C VAL A 181 7.27 6.07 -10.98
N PRO A 182 8.29 5.26 -11.26
CA PRO A 182 8.48 3.97 -10.62
C PRO A 182 8.54 4.12 -9.08
N LEU A 183 8.11 3.08 -8.38
CA LEU A 183 8.32 3.01 -6.94
C LEU A 183 9.78 2.71 -6.65
N GLU A 184 10.33 3.45 -5.69
CA GLU A 184 11.71 3.24 -5.24
C GLU A 184 11.86 1.87 -4.58
N PRO A 185 12.89 1.07 -4.93
CA PRO A 185 13.14 -0.24 -4.33
C PRO A 185 13.29 -0.16 -2.80
N ALA A 186 12.76 -1.16 -2.10
CA ALA A 186 12.80 -1.26 -0.63
C ALA A 186 12.16 -0.07 0.13
N LYS A 187 11.41 0.79 -0.55
CA LYS A 187 10.78 1.98 0.03
C LYS A 187 9.28 1.81 0.28
N PHE A 188 8.61 0.94 -0.47
CA PHE A 188 7.16 0.77 -0.39
C PHE A 188 6.75 -0.67 -0.12
N ILE A 189 5.75 -0.82 0.73
CA ILE A 189 4.96 -2.04 0.86
C ILE A 189 3.73 -1.85 0.01
N THR A 190 3.55 -2.68 -1.02
CA THR A 190 2.37 -2.70 -1.86
C THR A 190 1.60 -3.98 -1.61
N HIS A 191 0.39 -3.88 -1.08
CA HIS A 191 -0.47 -5.04 -0.88
C HIS A 191 -1.58 -5.03 -1.93
N MET A 192 -1.70 -6.13 -2.67
CA MET A 192 -2.75 -6.38 -3.66
C MET A 192 -3.71 -7.43 -3.13
N HIS A 193 -4.94 -7.02 -2.81
CA HIS A 193 -5.95 -7.98 -2.38
C HIS A 193 -6.53 -8.73 -3.57
N LYS A 194 -6.36 -10.05 -3.58
CA LYS A 194 -6.78 -10.90 -4.69
C LYS A 194 -8.05 -11.68 -4.34
N SER A 195 -9.20 -11.01 -4.26
CA SER A 195 -10.50 -11.70 -4.10
C SER A 195 -10.96 -12.44 -5.36
N LYS A 196 -10.42 -12.08 -6.52
CA LYS A 196 -10.69 -12.69 -7.82
C LYS A 196 -9.49 -12.55 -8.76
N SER A 197 -9.49 -13.28 -9.87
CA SER A 197 -8.49 -13.12 -10.94
C SER A 197 -8.73 -11.85 -11.75
N GLY A 198 -7.67 -11.28 -12.32
CA GLY A 198 -7.69 -10.09 -13.17
C GLY A 198 -6.98 -8.89 -12.55
N LEU A 199 -7.33 -7.69 -12.98
CA LEU A 199 -6.69 -6.46 -12.55
C LEU A 199 -6.80 -6.25 -11.03
N PRO A 200 -5.73 -5.83 -10.33
CA PRO A 200 -5.71 -5.60 -8.89
C PRO A 200 -6.82 -4.65 -8.42
N ILE A 201 -7.08 -3.57 -9.17
CA ILE A 201 -8.15 -2.60 -8.86
C ILE A 201 -9.54 -3.24 -8.76
N ARG A 202 -9.73 -4.43 -9.33
CA ARG A 202 -10.99 -5.18 -9.27
C ARG A 202 -11.08 -6.14 -8.08
N GLY A 203 -9.98 -6.28 -7.31
CA GLY A 203 -9.88 -7.21 -6.19
C GLY A 203 -10.55 -6.76 -4.90
N GLY A 204 -10.85 -5.47 -4.74
CA GLY A 204 -11.42 -4.92 -3.53
C GLY A 204 -12.88 -5.31 -3.29
N LEU A 205 -13.23 -5.48 -2.01
CA LEU A 205 -14.59 -5.85 -1.59
C LEU A 205 -15.59 -4.70 -1.72
N ALA A 206 -15.14 -3.44 -1.76
CA ALA A 206 -16.02 -2.30 -2.03
C ALA A 206 -16.76 -2.46 -3.39
N ARG A 207 -16.08 -3.03 -4.39
CA ARG A 207 -16.64 -3.17 -5.73
C ARG A 207 -17.93 -4.03 -5.80
N PRO A 208 -17.97 -5.28 -5.27
CA PRO A 208 -19.19 -6.08 -5.27
C PRO A 208 -20.26 -5.57 -4.31
N VAL A 209 -19.89 -4.80 -3.28
CA VAL A 209 -20.86 -4.28 -2.29
C VAL A 209 -21.52 -2.98 -2.77
N ALA A 210 -20.88 -2.24 -3.67
CA ALA A 210 -21.44 -1.01 -4.23
C ALA A 210 -22.68 -1.20 -5.14
N TRP A 211 -23.02 -2.46 -5.49
CA TRP A 211 -24.20 -2.82 -6.31
C TRP A 211 -25.48 -2.98 -5.46
#